data_3e7a5d7390773aa39918f03dbe329635
#
_entry.id   3e7a5d7390773aa39918f03dbe329635
#
_cell.length_a   1.000
_cell.length_b   1.000
_cell.length_c   1.000
_cell.angle_alpha   90.00
_cell.angle_beta   90.00
_cell.angle_gamma   90.00
#
_symmetry.space_group_name_H-M   'P 1'
#
loop_
_entity.id
_entity.type
_entity.pdbx_description
1 polymer ?
#
loop_
_entity_poly.entity_id
_entity_poly.type
_entity_poly.pdbx_seq_one_letter_code
_entity_poly.pdbx_strand_id
1 'polypeptide(L)'
;MSTILTMDKSQIRKQYKSFREGLSKIQIQNRSISIANRCLELPIWDKQIMHIFLSIENQKEIDTSFLLTLLQGKDKEIVIPKIIDSVRLQHFLLTDHTLFKKNSLGIPEPVSGIEIKPSIIDVVFIPLLSFDSKGNRVGYGKGYYDRFLLNCKEECLKIGLSFFEEEQCVFDVEDTDIPLDFCVTPKQIYQYA
;
A
#
# COMPACT_ATOMS: atom_id res chain seq x y z
N MET A 1 10.13 -33.50 -3.77
CA MET A 1 9.49 -32.65 -2.76
C MET A 1 10.38 -31.42 -2.56
N SER A 2 10.05 -30.28 -3.11
CA SER A 2 10.80 -29.04 -2.85
C SER A 2 10.52 -28.62 -1.41
N THR A 3 11.57 -28.48 -0.64
CA THR A 3 11.49 -27.95 0.73
C THR A 3 10.98 -26.51 0.62
N ILE A 4 9.76 -26.26 1.07
CA ILE A 4 9.22 -24.89 1.16
C ILE A 4 10.04 -24.19 2.25
N LEU A 5 10.84 -23.22 1.85
CA LEU A 5 11.62 -22.40 2.78
C LEU A 5 10.65 -21.50 3.55
N THR A 6 10.59 -21.67 4.84
CA THR A 6 9.90 -20.72 5.73
C THR A 6 10.88 -19.61 6.08
N MET A 7 10.55 -18.37 5.78
CA MET A 7 11.36 -17.20 6.13
C MET A 7 10.64 -16.37 7.18
N ASP A 8 11.38 -15.89 8.19
CA ASP A 8 10.89 -14.93 9.17
C ASP A 8 10.60 -13.56 8.47
N LYS A 9 9.49 -12.94 8.80
CA LYS A 9 9.13 -11.59 8.32
C LYS A 9 10.25 -10.56 8.50
N SER A 10 11.09 -10.70 9.54
CA SER A 10 12.24 -9.80 9.79
C SER A 10 13.33 -9.95 8.72
N GLN A 11 13.65 -11.18 8.32
CA GLN A 11 14.61 -11.49 7.26
C GLN A 11 14.11 -10.97 5.91
N ILE A 12 12.83 -11.19 5.60
CA ILE A 12 12.18 -10.69 4.38
C ILE A 12 12.22 -9.15 4.35
N ARG A 13 11.89 -8.47 5.45
CA ARG A 13 11.99 -7.02 5.53
C ARG A 13 13.39 -6.51 5.20
N LYS A 14 14.42 -7.15 5.74
CA LYS A 14 15.82 -6.77 5.48
C LYS A 14 16.19 -6.97 4.02
N GLN A 15 15.81 -8.11 3.45
CA GLN A 15 16.08 -8.47 2.06
C GLN A 15 15.42 -7.49 1.08
N TYR A 16 14.13 -7.24 1.23
CA TYR A 16 13.37 -6.39 0.31
C TYR A 16 13.69 -4.90 0.44
N LYS A 17 14.08 -4.44 1.62
CA LYS A 17 14.68 -3.11 1.78
C LYS A 17 15.98 -3.00 1.00
N SER A 18 16.86 -3.99 1.08
CA SER A 18 18.11 -4.02 0.29
C SER A 18 17.83 -4.04 -1.22
N PHE A 19 16.83 -4.80 -1.67
CA PHE A 19 16.43 -4.79 -3.08
C PHE A 19 15.93 -3.40 -3.53
N ARG A 20 15.15 -2.70 -2.69
CA ARG A 20 14.73 -1.33 -2.97
C ARG A 20 15.91 -0.35 -3.02
N GLU A 21 16.87 -0.48 -2.10
CA GLU A 21 18.08 0.35 -2.08
C GLU A 21 18.88 0.22 -3.38
N GLY A 22 18.88 -0.95 -4.01
CA GLY A 22 19.50 -1.19 -5.32
C GLY A 22 18.79 -0.53 -6.50
N LEU A 23 17.56 -0.04 -6.34
CA LEU A 23 16.82 0.60 -7.44
C LEU A 23 17.33 2.02 -7.70
N SER A 24 17.57 2.33 -8.97
CA SER A 24 17.80 3.71 -9.42
C SER A 24 16.50 4.51 -9.44
N LYS A 25 16.60 5.85 -9.46
CA LYS A 25 15.43 6.74 -9.59
C LYS A 25 14.60 6.44 -10.84
N ILE A 26 15.26 6.18 -11.97
CA ILE A 26 14.59 5.83 -13.24
C ILE A 26 13.83 4.52 -13.12
N GLN A 27 14.40 3.52 -12.45
CA GLN A 27 13.73 2.24 -12.22
C GLN A 27 12.51 2.38 -11.30
N ILE A 28 12.61 3.18 -10.24
CA ILE A 28 11.48 3.49 -9.35
C ILE A 28 10.37 4.16 -10.15
N GLN A 29 10.68 5.20 -10.91
CA GLN A 29 9.72 5.93 -11.73
C GLN A 29 9.03 5.01 -12.76
N ASN A 30 9.78 4.26 -13.55
CA ASN A 30 9.23 3.39 -14.59
C ASN A 30 8.35 2.29 -13.99
N ARG A 31 8.77 1.66 -12.88
CA ARG A 31 7.99 0.65 -12.18
C ARG A 31 6.72 1.24 -11.56
N SER A 32 6.79 2.44 -11.00
CA SER A 32 5.63 3.13 -10.43
C SER A 32 4.58 3.48 -11.49
N ILE A 33 5.02 3.96 -12.67
CA ILE A 33 4.15 4.21 -13.83
C ILE A 33 3.49 2.90 -14.29
N SER A 34 4.29 1.81 -14.39
CA SER A 34 3.75 0.51 -14.80
C SER A 34 2.70 -0.01 -13.84
N ILE A 35 2.92 0.14 -12.50
CA ILE A 35 1.94 -0.23 -11.46
C ILE A 35 0.68 0.62 -11.60
N ALA A 36 0.80 1.94 -11.74
CA ALA A 36 -0.33 2.84 -11.90
C ALA A 36 -1.17 2.48 -13.13
N ASN A 37 -0.53 2.20 -14.27
CA ASN A 37 -1.22 1.78 -15.49
C ASN A 37 -1.95 0.44 -15.30
N ARG A 38 -1.35 -0.54 -14.61
CA ARG A 38 -2.01 -1.81 -14.32
C ARG A 38 -3.20 -1.66 -13.39
N CYS A 39 -3.18 -0.70 -12.48
CA CYS A 39 -4.35 -0.43 -11.66
C CYS A 39 -5.59 -0.06 -12.48
N LEU A 40 -5.44 0.40 -13.74
CA LEU A 40 -6.57 0.63 -14.65
C LEU A 40 -7.33 -0.66 -15.03
N GLU A 41 -6.66 -1.81 -14.94
CA GLU A 41 -7.23 -3.13 -15.26
C GLU A 41 -8.02 -3.73 -14.08
N LEU A 42 -7.92 -3.15 -12.87
CA LEU A 42 -8.62 -3.62 -11.69
C LEU A 42 -10.14 -3.34 -11.75
N PRO A 43 -10.97 -4.24 -11.18
CA PRO A 43 -12.43 -4.07 -11.13
C PRO A 43 -12.87 -3.15 -9.98
N ILE A 44 -12.30 -1.94 -9.90
CA ILE A 44 -12.52 -1.01 -8.77
C ILE A 44 -13.11 0.33 -9.20
N TRP A 45 -13.27 0.57 -10.49
CA TRP A 45 -13.57 1.90 -11.01
C TRP A 45 -15.03 2.32 -10.83
N ASP A 46 -15.91 1.42 -10.38
CA ASP A 46 -17.25 1.71 -9.87
C ASP A 46 -17.26 2.22 -8.42
N LYS A 47 -16.17 2.02 -7.70
CA LYS A 47 -15.98 2.46 -6.30
C LYS A 47 -15.63 3.95 -6.23
N GLN A 48 -15.99 4.62 -5.14
CA GLN A 48 -15.83 6.07 -5.03
C GLN A 48 -14.73 6.51 -4.08
N ILE A 49 -14.67 5.95 -2.87
CA ILE A 49 -13.76 6.41 -1.81
C ILE A 49 -12.52 5.52 -1.77
N MET A 50 -11.38 6.09 -2.14
CA MET A 50 -10.12 5.36 -2.31
C MET A 50 -9.03 5.87 -1.37
N HIS A 51 -8.55 5.01 -0.50
CA HIS A 51 -7.44 5.32 0.40
C HIS A 51 -6.11 4.97 -0.26
N ILE A 52 -5.14 5.88 -0.21
CA ILE A 52 -3.80 5.68 -0.75
C ILE A 52 -2.73 6.27 0.19
N PHE A 53 -1.61 5.56 0.33
CA PHE A 53 -0.45 6.07 1.05
C PHE A 53 0.33 7.10 0.22
N LEU A 54 1.03 7.99 0.91
CA LEU A 54 1.98 8.91 0.28
C LEU A 54 3.39 8.33 0.40
N SER A 55 4.12 8.39 -0.69
CA SER A 55 5.44 7.75 -0.83
C SER A 55 6.47 8.34 0.13
N ILE A 56 7.25 7.47 0.76
CA ILE A 56 8.41 7.85 1.56
C ILE A 56 9.65 7.77 0.65
N GLU A 57 10.10 8.93 0.13
CA GLU A 57 11.23 8.98 -0.83
C GLU A 57 12.49 8.30 -0.27
N ASN A 58 12.83 8.55 0.99
CA ASN A 58 14.01 7.97 1.65
C ASN A 58 13.93 6.45 1.81
N GLN A 59 12.73 5.86 1.71
CA GLN A 59 12.51 4.41 1.71
C GLN A 59 12.40 3.83 0.31
N LYS A 60 12.61 4.66 -0.73
CA LYS A 60 12.45 4.28 -2.14
C LYS A 60 11.14 3.52 -2.38
N GLU A 61 10.05 4.04 -1.87
CA GLU A 61 8.72 3.50 -2.09
C GLU A 61 8.23 3.73 -3.52
N ILE A 62 7.15 3.04 -3.86
CA ILE A 62 6.40 3.29 -5.08
C ILE A 62 5.96 4.74 -5.09
N ASP A 63 6.27 5.47 -6.16
CA ASP A 63 5.79 6.83 -6.37
C ASP A 63 4.29 6.79 -6.68
N THR A 64 3.49 7.07 -5.67
CA THR A 64 2.02 7.05 -5.74
C THR A 64 1.45 8.29 -6.45
N SER A 65 2.25 9.28 -6.81
CA SER A 65 1.78 10.47 -7.54
C SER A 65 1.13 10.11 -8.89
N PHE A 66 1.64 9.08 -9.58
CA PHE A 66 1.04 8.59 -10.82
C PHE A 66 -0.35 8.01 -10.60
N LEU A 67 -0.54 7.21 -9.54
CA LEU A 67 -1.85 6.64 -9.21
C LEU A 67 -2.80 7.73 -8.68
N LEU A 68 -2.30 8.67 -7.89
CA LEU A 68 -3.08 9.86 -7.47
C LEU A 68 -3.63 10.62 -8.67
N THR A 69 -2.81 10.86 -9.69
CA THR A 69 -3.25 11.51 -10.93
C THR A 69 -4.35 10.72 -11.63
N LEU A 70 -4.25 9.38 -11.68
CA LEU A 70 -5.30 8.53 -12.25
C LEU A 70 -6.60 8.60 -11.44
N LEU A 71 -6.51 8.53 -10.11
CA LEU A 71 -7.68 8.62 -9.22
C LEU A 71 -8.40 9.96 -9.38
N GLN A 72 -7.65 11.07 -9.42
CA GLN A 72 -8.19 12.40 -9.69
C GLN A 72 -8.86 12.49 -11.06
N GLY A 73 -8.19 11.98 -12.11
CA GLY A 73 -8.74 11.95 -13.47
C GLY A 73 -9.97 11.05 -13.64
N LYS A 74 -10.26 10.19 -12.65
CA LYS A 74 -11.46 9.34 -12.57
C LYS A 74 -12.48 9.87 -11.55
N ASP A 75 -12.35 11.10 -11.10
CA ASP A 75 -13.25 11.77 -10.15
C ASP A 75 -13.45 10.96 -8.84
N LYS A 76 -12.36 10.35 -8.31
CA LYS A 76 -12.43 9.59 -7.06
C LYS A 76 -12.18 10.48 -5.85
N GLU A 77 -12.86 10.19 -4.75
CA GLU A 77 -12.59 10.76 -3.44
C GLU A 77 -11.36 10.09 -2.85
N ILE A 78 -10.28 10.85 -2.74
CA ILE A 78 -8.98 10.31 -2.30
C ILE A 78 -8.81 10.57 -0.82
N VAL A 79 -8.49 9.51 -0.09
CA VAL A 79 -8.23 9.55 1.35
C VAL A 79 -6.77 9.21 1.60
N ILE A 80 -6.10 10.01 2.42
CA ILE A 80 -4.68 9.85 2.75
C ILE A 80 -4.48 9.67 4.25
N PRO A 81 -3.49 8.85 4.68
CA PRO A 81 -3.21 8.61 6.08
C PRO A 81 -2.38 9.71 6.72
N LYS A 82 -2.55 9.84 8.03
CA LYS A 82 -1.65 10.58 8.94
C LYS A 82 -1.32 9.69 10.14
N ILE A 83 -0.05 9.59 10.50
CA ILE A 83 0.39 8.87 11.69
C ILE A 83 0.10 9.73 12.91
N ILE A 84 -0.71 9.22 13.84
CA ILE A 84 -1.04 9.92 15.09
C ILE A 84 -0.11 9.50 16.21
N ASP A 85 0.16 8.21 16.30
CA ASP A 85 1.05 7.61 17.29
C ASP A 85 1.70 6.33 16.75
N SER A 86 2.31 5.54 17.62
CA SER A 86 3.00 4.30 17.24
C SER A 86 2.09 3.18 16.72
N VAL A 87 0.76 3.33 16.82
CA VAL A 87 -0.22 2.28 16.50
C VAL A 87 -1.39 2.74 15.63
N ARG A 88 -1.70 4.04 15.54
CA ARG A 88 -2.90 4.56 14.88
C ARG A 88 -2.59 5.44 13.69
N LEU A 89 -3.46 5.28 12.68
CA LEU A 89 -3.60 6.20 11.55
C LEU A 89 -4.91 6.99 11.71
N GLN A 90 -4.88 8.24 11.30
CA GLN A 90 -6.05 9.06 11.02
C GLN A 90 -6.12 9.27 9.50
N HIS A 91 -7.31 9.45 8.96
CA HIS A 91 -7.53 9.44 7.52
C HIS A 91 -8.22 10.72 7.10
N PHE A 92 -7.68 11.41 6.10
CA PHE A 92 -8.16 12.72 5.67
C PHE A 92 -8.48 12.70 4.18
N LEU A 93 -9.57 13.36 3.81
CA LEU A 93 -9.89 13.63 2.42
C LEU A 93 -8.83 14.56 1.82
N LEU A 94 -8.26 14.13 0.69
CA LEU A 94 -7.35 14.95 -0.09
C LEU A 94 -8.14 15.95 -0.93
N THR A 95 -7.86 17.23 -0.74
CA THR A 95 -8.48 18.34 -1.49
C THR A 95 -7.41 19.30 -2.00
N ASP A 96 -7.76 20.21 -2.89
CA ASP A 96 -6.86 21.26 -3.39
C ASP A 96 -6.34 22.20 -2.27
N HIS A 97 -7.03 22.23 -1.14
CA HIS A 97 -6.66 23.02 0.03
C HIS A 97 -5.86 22.23 1.09
N THR A 98 -5.56 20.96 0.83
CA THR A 98 -4.82 20.13 1.78
C THR A 98 -3.38 20.63 1.92
N LEU A 99 -3.03 21.13 3.10
CA LEU A 99 -1.67 21.53 3.44
C LEU A 99 -0.89 20.34 3.99
N PHE A 100 0.33 20.16 3.48
CA PHE A 100 1.21 19.08 3.89
C PHE A 100 2.37 19.57 4.76
N LYS A 101 2.75 18.77 5.75
CA LYS A 101 3.97 18.91 6.51
C LYS A 101 4.67 17.56 6.62
N LYS A 102 5.99 17.52 6.38
CA LYS A 102 6.76 16.30 6.61
C LYS A 102 6.87 16.02 8.10
N ASN A 103 6.56 14.78 8.49
CA ASN A 103 6.75 14.31 9.86
C ASN A 103 8.23 13.96 10.12
N SER A 104 8.55 13.43 11.32
CA SER A 104 9.92 13.04 11.72
C SER A 104 10.51 11.89 10.87
N LEU A 105 9.68 11.14 10.16
CA LEU A 105 10.08 10.07 9.24
C LEU A 105 10.24 10.56 7.79
N GLY A 106 10.00 11.86 7.53
CA GLY A 106 10.02 12.45 6.19
C GLY A 106 8.76 12.19 5.36
N ILE A 107 7.69 11.66 5.97
CA ILE A 107 6.41 11.38 5.32
C ILE A 107 5.64 12.70 5.19
N PRO A 108 5.17 13.09 3.99
CA PRO A 108 4.25 14.19 3.85
C PRO A 108 2.89 13.79 4.46
N GLU A 109 2.41 14.54 5.45
CA GLU A 109 1.15 14.28 6.11
C GLU A 109 0.26 15.52 6.08
N PRO A 110 -1.07 15.36 5.98
CA PRO A 110 -1.98 16.48 6.05
C PRO A 110 -1.88 17.15 7.42
N VAL A 111 -1.78 18.49 7.45
CA VAL A 111 -1.76 19.26 8.70
C VAL A 111 -3.10 19.13 9.40
N SER A 112 -4.19 19.34 8.64
CA SER A 112 -5.59 19.22 9.06
C SER A 112 -6.44 18.97 7.81
N GLY A 113 -7.70 18.66 7.98
CA GLY A 113 -8.63 18.43 6.87
C GLY A 113 -9.93 17.76 7.33
N ILE A 114 -10.72 17.32 6.38
CA ILE A 114 -11.95 16.55 6.61
C ILE A 114 -11.54 15.12 6.96
N GLU A 115 -11.82 14.71 8.18
CA GLU A 115 -11.54 13.36 8.63
C GLU A 115 -12.55 12.37 8.05
N ILE A 116 -12.05 11.24 7.55
CA ILE A 116 -12.84 10.17 6.93
C ILE A 116 -12.78 8.95 7.84
N LYS A 117 -13.95 8.39 8.14
CA LYS A 117 -14.04 7.14 8.92
C LYS A 117 -13.64 5.96 8.04
N PRO A 118 -12.85 4.99 8.56
CA PRO A 118 -12.49 3.78 7.81
C PRO A 118 -13.69 3.01 7.23
N SER A 119 -14.81 3.00 7.94
CA SER A 119 -16.02 2.24 7.58
C SER A 119 -16.69 2.65 6.26
N ILE A 120 -16.33 3.81 5.68
CA ILE A 120 -16.90 4.24 4.40
C ILE A 120 -15.92 4.10 3.22
N ILE A 121 -14.68 3.66 3.48
CA ILE A 121 -13.66 3.49 2.44
C ILE A 121 -13.97 2.24 1.62
N ASP A 122 -13.92 2.41 0.28
CA ASP A 122 -14.22 1.32 -0.67
C ASP A 122 -12.99 0.51 -1.05
N VAL A 123 -11.85 1.19 -1.19
CA VAL A 123 -10.59 0.60 -1.66
C VAL A 123 -9.43 1.15 -0.83
N VAL A 124 -8.53 0.28 -0.42
CA VAL A 124 -7.28 0.66 0.26
C VAL A 124 -6.08 0.18 -0.54
N PHE A 125 -5.28 1.11 -1.05
CA PHE A 125 -3.96 0.82 -1.59
C PHE A 125 -2.95 0.73 -0.45
N ILE A 126 -2.27 -0.42 -0.35
CA ILE A 126 -1.45 -0.80 0.80
C ILE A 126 0.03 -0.84 0.42
N PRO A 127 0.92 -0.10 1.12
CA PRO A 127 2.35 -0.23 0.93
C PRO A 127 2.84 -1.53 1.56
N LEU A 128 3.68 -2.26 0.84
CA LEU A 128 4.28 -3.50 1.33
C LEU A 128 5.71 -3.68 0.80
N LEU A 129 6.44 -4.57 1.40
CA LEU A 129 7.78 -4.96 0.96
C LEU A 129 7.73 -6.24 0.12
N SER A 130 6.92 -7.22 0.54
CA SER A 130 6.78 -8.53 -0.11
C SER A 130 5.39 -9.09 0.16
N PHE A 131 4.98 -10.06 -0.63
CA PHE A 131 3.71 -10.79 -0.51
C PHE A 131 3.88 -12.22 -1.03
N ASP A 132 2.98 -13.11 -0.62
CA ASP A 132 2.98 -14.52 -1.04
C ASP A 132 1.79 -14.89 -1.93
N SER A 133 1.76 -16.14 -2.39
CA SER A 133 0.70 -16.69 -3.25
C SER A 133 -0.69 -16.77 -2.59
N LYS A 134 -0.79 -16.51 -1.29
CA LYS A 134 -2.05 -16.48 -0.54
C LYS A 134 -2.54 -15.07 -0.23
N GLY A 135 -1.84 -14.04 -0.71
CA GLY A 135 -2.15 -12.65 -0.41
C GLY A 135 -1.66 -12.16 0.96
N ASN A 136 -0.90 -12.99 1.71
CA ASN A 136 -0.26 -12.51 2.91
C ASN A 136 0.82 -11.51 2.55
N ARG A 137 0.98 -10.45 3.38
CA ARG A 137 1.93 -9.38 3.09
C ARG A 137 2.94 -9.16 4.20
N VAL A 138 4.10 -8.72 3.82
CA VAL A 138 5.13 -8.22 4.73
C VAL A 138 5.27 -6.71 4.54
N GLY A 139 4.81 -5.96 5.55
CA GLY A 139 4.99 -4.51 5.64
C GLY A 139 6.20 -4.13 6.49
N TYR A 140 6.25 -2.88 6.95
CA TYR A 140 7.35 -2.36 7.77
C TYR A 140 7.38 -2.86 9.22
N GLY A 141 6.37 -3.61 9.67
CA GLY A 141 6.33 -4.22 11.00
C GLY A 141 5.72 -3.35 12.10
N LYS A 142 4.98 -2.30 11.75
CA LYS A 142 4.26 -1.45 12.70
C LYS A 142 2.79 -1.85 12.90
N GLY A 143 2.24 -2.71 12.02
CA GLY A 143 0.85 -3.18 12.06
C GLY A 143 -0.20 -2.09 11.84
N TYR A 144 0.17 -0.93 11.29
CA TYR A 144 -0.77 0.17 11.05
C TYR A 144 -1.94 -0.24 10.16
N TYR A 145 -1.63 -0.91 9.04
CA TYR A 145 -2.65 -1.31 8.07
C TYR A 145 -3.54 -2.42 8.58
N ASP A 146 -3.01 -3.38 9.35
CA ASP A 146 -3.82 -4.45 9.93
C ASP A 146 -4.88 -3.87 10.87
N ARG A 147 -4.47 -2.99 11.79
CA ARG A 147 -5.40 -2.30 12.70
C ARG A 147 -6.35 -1.34 11.98
N PHE A 148 -5.92 -0.70 10.91
CA PHE A 148 -6.78 0.16 10.10
C PHE A 148 -7.86 -0.64 9.39
N LEU A 149 -7.49 -1.72 8.71
CA LEU A 149 -8.38 -2.56 7.92
C LEU A 149 -9.46 -3.24 8.76
N LEU A 150 -9.19 -3.55 10.04
CA LEU A 150 -10.21 -4.05 10.98
C LEU A 150 -11.39 -3.09 11.17
N ASN A 151 -11.20 -1.79 10.89
CA ASN A 151 -12.25 -0.77 11.02
C ASN A 151 -12.90 -0.41 9.69
N CYS A 152 -12.43 -0.97 8.57
CA CYS A 152 -13.05 -0.83 7.27
C CYS A 152 -14.29 -1.71 7.17
N LYS A 153 -15.17 -1.41 6.21
CA LYS A 153 -16.29 -2.31 5.88
C LYS A 153 -15.77 -3.62 5.27
N GLU A 154 -16.55 -4.68 5.37
CA GLU A 154 -16.17 -6.02 4.91
C GLU A 154 -15.85 -6.04 3.41
N GLU A 155 -16.63 -5.30 2.61
CA GLU A 155 -16.48 -5.20 1.16
C GLU A 155 -15.34 -4.25 0.71
N CYS A 156 -14.58 -3.70 1.65
CA CYS A 156 -13.44 -2.86 1.34
C CYS A 156 -12.33 -3.67 0.66
N LEU A 157 -11.98 -3.29 -0.57
CA LEU A 157 -10.94 -3.99 -1.33
C LEU A 157 -9.54 -3.58 -0.88
N LYS A 158 -8.72 -4.57 -0.61
CA LYS A 158 -7.34 -4.46 -0.11
C LYS A 158 -6.36 -4.75 -1.25
N ILE A 159 -5.72 -3.70 -1.78
CA ILE A 159 -4.84 -3.77 -2.94
C ILE A 159 -3.42 -3.46 -2.53
N GLY A 160 -2.56 -4.47 -2.56
CA GLY A 160 -1.13 -4.31 -2.34
C GLY A 160 -0.44 -3.71 -3.56
N LEU A 161 0.52 -2.81 -3.35
CA LEU A 161 1.40 -2.32 -4.41
C LEU A 161 2.82 -2.78 -4.15
N SER A 162 3.44 -3.49 -5.11
CA SER A 162 4.79 -4.05 -4.97
C SER A 162 5.66 -3.77 -6.18
N PHE A 163 6.95 -3.46 -5.95
CA PHE A 163 7.94 -3.42 -7.01
C PHE A 163 8.40 -4.80 -7.48
N PHE A 164 8.17 -5.81 -6.65
CA PHE A 164 8.67 -7.17 -6.82
C PHE A 164 7.50 -8.13 -6.97
N GLU A 165 7.76 -9.25 -7.61
CA GLU A 165 6.80 -10.33 -7.79
C GLU A 165 6.57 -11.07 -6.45
N GLU A 166 5.62 -12.01 -6.44
CA GLU A 166 5.31 -12.81 -5.26
C GLU A 166 6.51 -13.62 -4.78
N GLU A 167 6.62 -13.75 -3.46
CA GLU A 167 7.62 -14.59 -2.82
C GLU A 167 7.14 -16.05 -2.78
N GLN A 168 8.05 -16.96 -3.11
CA GLN A 168 7.77 -18.40 -3.12
C GLN A 168 7.82 -19.04 -1.73
N CYS A 169 8.26 -18.31 -0.70
CA CYS A 169 8.32 -18.81 0.65
C CYS A 169 7.01 -18.56 1.42
N VAL A 170 6.73 -19.41 2.40
CA VAL A 170 5.63 -19.19 3.35
C VAL A 170 6.11 -18.24 4.44
N PHE A 171 5.34 -17.20 4.70
CA PHE A 171 5.60 -16.27 5.79
C PHE A 171 5.05 -16.80 7.12
N ASP A 172 5.61 -16.33 8.23
CA ASP A 172 4.97 -16.44 9.54
C ASP A 172 3.73 -15.53 9.54
N VAL A 173 2.55 -16.13 9.39
CA VAL A 173 1.27 -15.40 9.39
C VAL A 173 0.74 -15.37 10.82
N GLU A 174 0.40 -14.18 11.30
CA GLU A 174 -0.24 -13.97 12.59
C GLU A 174 -1.77 -13.87 12.38
N ASP A 175 -2.56 -14.25 13.38
CA ASP A 175 -4.03 -14.19 13.33
C ASP A 175 -4.57 -12.76 13.09
N THR A 176 -3.74 -11.76 13.36
CA THR A 176 -4.06 -10.35 13.13
C THR A 176 -3.73 -9.85 11.73
N ASP A 177 -3.00 -10.64 10.94
CA ASP A 177 -2.67 -10.27 9.57
C ASP A 177 -3.90 -10.36 8.66
N ILE A 178 -4.21 -9.29 7.96
CA ILE A 178 -5.33 -9.25 7.02
C ILE A 178 -4.81 -9.46 5.59
N PRO A 179 -5.23 -10.50 4.86
CA PRO A 179 -4.76 -10.76 3.51
C PRO A 179 -5.25 -9.71 2.51
N LEU A 180 -4.56 -9.63 1.38
CA LEU A 180 -4.91 -8.79 0.24
C LEU A 180 -6.02 -9.46 -0.60
N ASP A 181 -6.82 -8.65 -1.30
CA ASP A 181 -7.69 -9.14 -2.39
C ASP A 181 -6.95 -9.12 -3.72
N PHE A 182 -6.07 -8.12 -3.89
CA PHE A 182 -5.19 -8.00 -5.08
C PHE A 182 -3.80 -7.55 -4.67
N CYS A 183 -2.80 -7.90 -5.50
CA CYS A 183 -1.50 -7.26 -5.47
C CYS A 183 -1.09 -6.86 -6.89
N VAL A 184 -0.64 -5.62 -7.06
CA VAL A 184 -0.23 -5.08 -8.36
C VAL A 184 1.28 -4.90 -8.39
N THR A 185 1.91 -5.51 -9.37
CA THR A 185 3.34 -5.37 -9.66
C THR A 185 3.54 -4.68 -11.03
N PRO A 186 4.77 -4.29 -11.40
CA PRO A 186 5.03 -3.78 -12.73
C PRO A 186 4.69 -4.76 -13.87
N LYS A 187 4.66 -6.09 -13.58
CA LYS A 187 4.47 -7.12 -14.60
C LYS A 187 3.06 -7.67 -14.66
N GLN A 188 2.37 -7.82 -13.54
CA GLN A 188 1.06 -8.46 -13.49
C GLN A 188 0.25 -8.07 -12.25
N ILE A 189 -1.03 -8.43 -12.28
CA ILE A 189 -1.95 -8.35 -11.16
C ILE A 189 -2.13 -9.77 -10.61
N TYR A 190 -1.98 -9.91 -9.31
CA TYR A 190 -2.34 -11.10 -8.56
C TYR A 190 -3.71 -10.87 -7.92
N GLN A 191 -4.58 -11.86 -8.03
CA GLN A 191 -5.91 -11.85 -7.41
C GLN A 191 -6.00 -13.02 -6.44
N TYR A 192 -6.54 -12.77 -5.26
CA TYR A 192 -6.75 -13.77 -4.22
C TYR A 192 -8.25 -14.00 -4.02
N ALA A 193 -8.60 -15.24 -3.64
CA ALA A 193 -9.99 -15.65 -3.44
C ALA A 193 -10.49 -15.25 -2.04
#